data_31f725b50620c95658670f2565e182a1
#
_entry.id   31f725b50620c95658670f2565e182a1
#
_cell.length_a   1.000
_cell.length_b   1.000
_cell.length_c   1.000
_cell.angle_alpha   90.00
_cell.angle_beta   90.00
_cell.angle_gamma   90.00
#
_symmetry.space_group_name_H-M   'P 1'
#
loop_
_entity.id
_entity.type
_entity.pdbx_description
1 polymer ?
#
loop_
_entity_poly.entity_id
_entity_poly.type
_entity_poly.pdbx_seq_one_letter_code
_entity_poly.pdbx_strand_id
1 'polypeptide(L)'
;MTGASDEYDDYFDDPKATRVTFRGEGGERHTHLTPKDGTALSGEEPAGELAVDVYQTPEAIVVKALIAGVHPGSVDISLTREMLTISGTRQDEKEVEDDNYFQRELYWGSFSRTILLPEEVDVDMAEASERHGILIIRLPKINKKKQTKLKVRGR
;
A
#
# COMPACT_ATOMS: atom_id res chain seq x y z
N MET A 1 -23.03 16.34 17.87
CA MET A 1 -21.98 16.32 16.85
C MET A 1 -21.28 14.97 16.89
N THR A 2 -21.90 14.01 16.30
CA THR A 2 -21.35 12.67 16.11
C THR A 2 -20.88 12.62 14.67
N GLY A 3 -19.57 12.87 14.55
CA GLY A 3 -19.09 13.13 13.25
C GLY A 3 -18.48 12.00 12.52
N ALA A 4 -17.83 11.82 11.75
CA ALA A 4 -16.89 11.35 10.79
C ALA A 4 -16.17 10.03 11.16
N SER A 5 -16.34 9.48 12.33
CA SER A 5 -15.65 8.25 12.74
C SER A 5 -16.38 6.96 12.33
N ASP A 6 -17.70 7.02 12.18
CA ASP A 6 -18.52 5.82 11.93
C ASP A 6 -18.55 5.41 10.45
N GLU A 7 -18.28 6.33 9.52
CA GLU A 7 -18.37 6.07 8.09
C GLU A 7 -17.14 5.30 7.54
N TYR A 8 -16.03 5.31 8.29
CA TYR A 8 -14.80 4.61 7.87
C TYR A 8 -14.69 3.18 8.38
N ASP A 9 -15.27 2.88 9.53
CA ASP A 9 -15.28 1.52 10.07
C ASP A 9 -16.13 0.59 9.20
N ASP A 10 -17.22 1.09 8.62
CA ASP A 10 -18.06 0.35 7.68
C ASP A 10 -17.32 -0.10 6.41
N TYR A 11 -16.25 0.56 6.03
CA TYR A 11 -15.52 0.23 4.81
C TYR A 11 -14.67 -1.04 4.97
N PHE A 12 -14.14 -1.29 6.16
CA PHE A 12 -13.36 -2.47 6.45
C PHE A 12 -14.21 -3.69 6.81
N ASP A 13 -15.43 -3.46 7.26
CA ASP A 13 -16.40 -4.52 7.59
C ASP A 13 -17.31 -4.91 6.41
N ASP A 14 -17.15 -4.28 5.24
CA ASP A 14 -17.93 -4.63 4.06
C ASP A 14 -17.54 -6.04 3.56
N PRO A 15 -18.47 -7.01 3.57
CA PRO A 15 -18.20 -8.38 3.09
C PRO A 15 -17.85 -8.45 1.60
N LYS A 16 -18.08 -7.38 0.85
CA LYS A 16 -17.72 -7.25 -0.57
C LYS A 16 -16.35 -6.61 -0.80
N ALA A 17 -15.71 -6.09 0.25
CA ALA A 17 -14.37 -5.56 0.13
C ALA A 17 -13.36 -6.70 0.03
N THR A 18 -12.48 -6.62 -0.95
CA THR A 18 -11.38 -7.56 -1.08
C THR A 18 -10.25 -7.13 -0.14
N ARG A 19 -9.88 -8.02 0.78
CA ARG A 19 -8.72 -7.77 1.65
C ARG A 19 -7.43 -8.02 0.91
N VAL A 20 -6.52 -7.08 1.01
CA VAL A 20 -5.15 -7.20 0.48
C VAL A 20 -4.24 -7.67 1.61
N THR A 21 -3.45 -8.70 1.34
CA THR A 21 -2.52 -9.25 2.33
C THR A 21 -1.25 -8.42 2.36
N PHE A 22 -0.84 -7.97 3.55
CA PHE A 22 0.47 -7.39 3.76
C PHE A 22 1.55 -8.48 3.75
N ARG A 23 2.62 -8.28 3.00
CA ARG A 23 3.85 -9.01 3.23
C ARG A 23 4.61 -8.30 4.35
N GLY A 24 4.55 -8.88 5.55
CA GLY A 24 5.43 -8.45 6.64
C GLY A 24 6.88 -8.75 6.28
N GLU A 25 7.79 -7.84 6.59
CA GLU A 25 9.23 -8.11 6.55
C GLU A 25 9.59 -9.14 7.63
N GLY A 26 9.43 -10.39 7.27
CA GLY A 26 9.84 -11.58 8.04
C GLY A 26 10.71 -12.46 7.19
N GLY A 27 11.96 -12.06 7.01
CA GLY A 27 13.08 -12.95 6.73
C GLY A 27 13.08 -13.73 5.42
N GLU A 28 13.37 -13.09 4.30
CA GLU A 28 14.26 -13.69 3.29
C GLU A 28 15.24 -12.63 2.82
N ARG A 29 16.50 -12.90 3.09
CA ARG A 29 17.61 -12.11 2.58
C ARG A 29 17.64 -12.30 1.07
N HIS A 30 17.08 -11.38 0.33
CA HIS A 30 17.48 -11.24 -1.06
C HIS A 30 18.90 -10.71 -1.06
N THR A 31 19.86 -11.64 -1.23
CA THR A 31 21.21 -11.29 -1.60
C THR A 31 21.12 -10.51 -2.90
N HIS A 32 21.34 -9.22 -2.80
CA HIS A 32 21.57 -8.35 -3.94
C HIS A 32 22.88 -8.81 -4.59
N LEU A 33 22.74 -9.69 -5.58
CA LEU A 33 23.83 -9.94 -6.49
C LEU A 33 23.96 -8.72 -7.40
N THR A 34 24.90 -7.86 -7.06
CA THR A 34 25.36 -6.86 -8.01
C THR A 34 25.98 -7.59 -9.20
N PRO A 35 25.46 -7.45 -10.42
CA PRO A 35 26.17 -7.91 -11.59
C PRO A 35 27.40 -7.02 -11.77
N LYS A 36 28.55 -7.59 -11.52
CA LYS A 36 29.79 -7.07 -12.03
C LYS A 36 29.82 -7.45 -13.49
N ASP A 37 29.48 -6.53 -14.34
CA ASP A 37 29.94 -6.31 -15.70
C ASP A 37 28.87 -5.54 -16.49
N GLY A 38 29.29 -4.43 -17.03
CA GLY A 38 28.48 -3.48 -17.73
C GLY A 38 27.91 -4.00 -19.06
N THR A 39 26.71 -4.47 -19.00
CA THR A 39 25.74 -4.51 -20.10
C THR A 39 24.32 -4.58 -19.52
N ALA A 40 23.90 -3.49 -18.92
CA ALA A 40 22.50 -3.31 -18.58
C ALA A 40 21.78 -2.69 -19.79
N LEU A 41 21.26 -3.54 -20.65
CA LEU A 41 20.21 -3.21 -21.60
C LEU A 41 19.02 -4.13 -21.36
N SER A 42 18.56 -4.21 -20.13
CA SER A 42 17.17 -4.56 -19.86
C SER A 42 16.44 -3.23 -19.79
N GLY A 43 15.75 -2.89 -20.87
CA GLY A 43 14.87 -1.74 -20.93
C GLY A 43 13.64 -1.98 -20.06
N GLU A 44 13.81 -2.04 -18.76
CA GLU A 44 12.71 -1.89 -17.83
C GLU A 44 12.32 -0.42 -17.84
N GLU A 45 11.16 -0.12 -18.42
CA GLU A 45 10.60 1.20 -18.31
C GLU A 45 10.43 1.53 -16.82
N PRO A 46 10.79 2.77 -16.39
CA PRO A 46 10.63 3.14 -15.00
C PRO A 46 9.17 3.03 -14.59
N ALA A 47 8.91 2.52 -13.40
CA ALA A 47 7.56 2.41 -12.86
C ALA A 47 6.90 3.78 -12.81
N GLY A 48 5.63 3.84 -13.21
CA GLY A 48 4.80 5.04 -13.03
C GLY A 48 4.61 5.36 -11.55
N GLU A 49 4.43 6.64 -11.24
CA GLU A 49 4.13 7.07 -9.89
C GLU A 49 2.64 6.92 -9.58
N LEU A 50 2.30 6.10 -8.59
CA LEU A 50 0.94 5.95 -8.12
C LEU A 50 0.50 7.19 -7.34
N ALA A 51 -0.56 7.87 -7.80
CA ALA A 51 -1.15 8.97 -7.08
C ALA A 51 -1.91 8.48 -5.85
N VAL A 52 -1.69 9.12 -4.71
CA VAL A 52 -2.30 8.76 -3.43
C VAL A 52 -2.83 9.99 -2.71
N ASP A 53 -3.92 9.81 -1.97
CA ASP A 53 -4.37 10.73 -0.95
C ASP A 53 -3.98 10.17 0.41
N VAL A 54 -3.38 11.01 1.24
CA VAL A 54 -2.97 10.67 2.60
C VAL A 54 -3.56 11.66 3.57
N TYR A 55 -4.28 11.19 4.56
CA TYR A 55 -4.80 12.02 5.65
C TYR A 55 -4.67 11.29 6.98
N GLN A 56 -4.87 12.00 8.06
CA GLN A 56 -4.81 11.43 9.39
C GLN A 56 -6.02 11.79 10.22
N THR A 57 -6.37 10.90 11.13
CA THR A 57 -7.25 11.12 12.26
C THR A 57 -6.42 11.11 13.55
N PRO A 58 -6.99 11.40 14.72
CA PRO A 58 -6.26 11.24 15.98
C PRO A 58 -5.71 9.82 16.20
N GLU A 59 -6.38 8.79 15.66
CA GLU A 59 -6.06 7.38 15.90
C GLU A 59 -5.27 6.72 14.77
N ALA A 60 -5.41 7.20 13.53
CA ALA A 60 -4.85 6.50 12.38
C ALA A 60 -4.40 7.44 11.25
N ILE A 61 -3.50 6.93 10.41
CA ILE A 61 -3.20 7.48 9.09
C ILE A 61 -3.95 6.63 8.07
N VAL A 62 -4.56 7.28 7.09
CA VAL A 62 -5.31 6.62 6.02
C VAL A 62 -4.73 7.01 4.67
N VAL A 63 -4.47 6.01 3.85
CA VAL A 63 -3.97 6.18 2.49
C VAL A 63 -5.00 5.63 1.52
N LYS A 64 -5.34 6.42 0.50
CA LYS A 64 -6.22 6.01 -0.60
C LYS A 64 -5.49 6.08 -1.92
N ALA A 65 -5.67 5.09 -2.77
CA ALA A 65 -5.11 5.05 -4.10
C ALA A 65 -6.08 4.46 -5.12
N LEU A 66 -6.01 4.93 -6.35
CA LEU A 66 -6.79 4.36 -7.44
C LEU A 66 -6.02 3.21 -8.09
N ILE A 67 -6.52 2.00 -7.89
CA ILE A 67 -5.96 0.78 -8.48
C ILE A 67 -6.95 0.11 -9.45
N ALA A 68 -7.84 0.89 -10.04
CA ALA A 68 -8.77 0.40 -11.03
C ALA A 68 -8.04 -0.34 -12.17
N GLY A 69 -8.56 -1.49 -12.57
CA GLY A 69 -7.94 -2.33 -13.59
C GLY A 69 -6.75 -3.18 -13.09
N VAL A 70 -6.45 -3.15 -11.80
CA VAL A 70 -5.41 -3.97 -11.17
C VAL A 70 -6.07 -5.08 -10.37
N HIS A 71 -5.61 -6.32 -10.57
CA HIS A 71 -6.06 -7.42 -9.73
C HIS A 71 -5.51 -7.24 -8.31
N PRO A 72 -6.32 -7.30 -7.26
CA PRO A 72 -5.86 -7.07 -5.88
C PRO A 72 -4.68 -7.95 -5.47
N GLY A 73 -4.62 -9.19 -5.96
CA GLY A 73 -3.51 -10.11 -5.72
C GLY A 73 -2.18 -9.72 -6.36
N SER A 74 -2.17 -8.75 -7.29
CA SER A 74 -0.97 -8.19 -7.93
C SER A 74 -0.52 -6.86 -7.34
N VAL A 75 -1.13 -6.43 -6.24
CA VAL A 75 -0.71 -5.27 -5.47
C VAL A 75 0.14 -5.73 -4.30
N ASP A 76 1.37 -5.26 -4.24
CA ASP A 76 2.27 -5.48 -3.11
C ASP A 76 2.31 -4.24 -2.21
N ILE A 77 2.14 -4.46 -0.92
CA ILE A 77 2.20 -3.42 0.11
C ILE A 77 3.28 -3.79 1.12
N SER A 78 4.27 -2.95 1.26
CA SER A 78 5.31 -3.06 2.27
C SER A 78 5.18 -1.93 3.28
N LEU A 79 5.18 -2.27 4.56
CA LEU A 79 4.96 -1.33 5.63
C LEU A 79 6.01 -1.48 6.72
N THR A 80 6.64 -0.38 7.06
CA THR A 80 7.40 -0.20 8.30
C THR A 80 6.67 0.79 9.21
N ARG A 81 7.19 1.03 10.40
CA ARG A 81 6.59 2.02 11.31
C ARG A 81 6.53 3.43 10.74
N GLU A 82 7.44 3.75 9.82
CA GLU A 82 7.66 5.12 9.32
C GLU A 82 7.40 5.26 7.82
N MET A 83 7.24 4.16 7.10
CA MET A 83 7.20 4.17 5.64
C MET A 83 6.24 3.14 5.09
N LEU A 84 5.49 3.53 4.07
CA LEU A 84 4.58 2.69 3.29
C LEU A 84 5.02 2.69 1.84
N THR A 85 5.16 1.51 1.24
CA THR A 85 5.38 1.35 -0.20
C THR A 85 4.24 0.54 -0.81
N ILE A 86 3.65 1.06 -1.87
CA ILE A 86 2.62 0.39 -2.67
C ILE A 86 3.18 0.21 -4.06
N SER A 87 3.14 -1.00 -4.58
CA SER A 87 3.57 -1.31 -5.94
C SER A 87 2.66 -2.34 -6.60
N GLY A 88 2.67 -2.36 -7.91
CA GLY A 88 1.87 -3.29 -8.68
C GLY A 88 2.01 -3.05 -10.18
N THR A 89 1.25 -3.80 -10.96
CA THR A 89 1.23 -3.67 -12.42
C THR A 89 -0.21 -3.67 -12.91
N ARG A 90 -0.56 -2.67 -13.71
CA ARG A 90 -1.82 -2.62 -14.46
C ARG A 90 -1.56 -3.21 -15.83
N GLN A 91 -2.08 -4.40 -16.07
CA GLN A 91 -1.89 -5.12 -17.32
C GLN A 91 -2.90 -4.70 -18.36
N ASP A 92 -2.41 -4.45 -19.57
CA ASP A 92 -3.25 -4.24 -20.76
C ASP A 92 -3.48 -5.60 -21.43
N GLU A 93 -4.73 -5.96 -21.62
CA GLU A 93 -5.09 -7.05 -22.52
C GLU A 93 -5.07 -6.50 -23.95
N LYS A 94 -3.93 -6.67 -24.61
CA LYS A 94 -3.70 -6.13 -25.94
C LYS A 94 -4.62 -6.82 -26.97
N GLU A 95 -5.67 -6.14 -27.37
CA GLU A 95 -6.65 -6.65 -28.35
C GLU A 95 -6.31 -6.25 -29.78
N VAL A 96 -5.58 -5.15 -29.97
CA VAL A 96 -5.25 -4.57 -31.28
C VAL A 96 -3.77 -4.16 -31.34
N GLU A 97 -3.25 -4.04 -32.55
CA GLU A 97 -1.91 -3.51 -32.79
C GLU A 97 -1.87 -2.00 -32.48
N ASP A 98 -0.68 -1.52 -32.10
CA ASP A 98 -0.51 -0.13 -31.65
C ASP A 98 -0.93 0.91 -32.69
N ASP A 99 -0.73 0.62 -33.97
CA ASP A 99 -1.09 1.48 -35.10
C ASP A 99 -2.62 1.65 -35.29
N ASN A 100 -3.42 0.81 -34.65
CA ASN A 100 -4.88 0.88 -34.72
C ASN A 100 -5.53 1.76 -33.65
N TYR A 101 -4.73 2.31 -32.71
CA TYR A 101 -5.25 3.24 -31.72
C TYR A 101 -5.38 4.66 -32.31
N PHE A 102 -6.54 5.24 -32.17
CA PHE A 102 -6.75 6.67 -32.45
C PHE A 102 -6.34 7.55 -31.28
N GLN A 103 -6.48 7.02 -30.06
CA GLN A 103 -6.20 7.72 -28.82
C GLN A 103 -5.84 6.69 -27.74
N ARG A 104 -4.76 6.93 -27.02
CA ARG A 104 -4.27 6.04 -25.98
C ARG A 104 -3.77 6.85 -24.81
N GLU A 105 -4.63 7.04 -23.81
CA GLU A 105 -4.38 7.89 -22.65
C GLU A 105 -4.32 7.13 -21.32
N LEU A 106 -4.81 5.87 -21.32
CA LEU A 106 -4.78 5.05 -20.13
C LEU A 106 -3.36 4.59 -19.84
N TYR A 107 -2.98 4.66 -18.56
CA TYR A 107 -1.69 4.14 -18.13
C TYR A 107 -1.76 2.62 -17.90
N TRP A 108 -0.91 1.91 -18.61
CA TRP A 108 -0.66 0.48 -18.43
C TRP A 108 0.80 0.26 -18.03
N GLY A 109 1.04 -0.69 -17.16
CA GLY A 109 2.40 -1.01 -16.73
C GLY A 109 2.56 -0.98 -15.20
N SER A 110 3.79 -1.07 -14.78
CA SER A 110 4.17 -1.06 -13.38
C SER A 110 4.03 0.32 -12.76
N PHE A 111 3.60 0.35 -11.52
CA PHE A 111 3.51 1.56 -10.71
C PHE A 111 4.09 1.31 -9.33
N SER A 112 4.56 2.36 -8.71
CA SER A 112 5.05 2.33 -7.34
C SER A 112 4.83 3.68 -6.65
N ARG A 113 4.67 3.65 -5.35
CA ARG A 113 4.66 4.83 -4.50
C ARG A 113 5.23 4.50 -3.13
N THR A 114 6.16 5.31 -2.68
CA THR A 114 6.69 5.28 -1.31
C THR A 114 6.29 6.54 -0.59
N ILE A 115 5.73 6.38 0.61
CA ILE A 115 5.21 7.46 1.44
C ILE A 115 5.92 7.40 2.79
N LEU A 116 6.55 8.50 3.17
CA LEU A 116 7.02 8.69 4.53
C LEU A 116 5.83 9.11 5.40
N LEU A 117 5.61 8.37 6.49
CA LEU A 117 4.49 8.62 7.38
C LEU A 117 4.84 9.74 8.36
N PRO A 118 3.88 10.66 8.65
CA PRO A 118 4.13 11.77 9.57
C PRO A 118 4.27 11.34 11.03
N GLU A 119 3.75 10.16 11.38
CA GLU A 119 3.85 9.55 12.71
C GLU A 119 4.07 8.05 12.57
N GLU A 120 4.70 7.44 13.57
CA GLU A 120 4.87 6.00 13.63
C GLU A 120 3.54 5.27 13.77
N VAL A 121 3.40 4.17 13.02
CA VAL A 121 2.21 3.34 12.99
C VAL A 121 2.46 1.94 13.54
N ASP A 122 1.39 1.32 14.02
CA ASP A 122 1.39 -0.07 14.46
C ASP A 122 1.24 -0.99 13.24
N VAL A 123 2.33 -1.64 12.85
CA VAL A 123 2.37 -2.51 11.66
C VAL A 123 1.45 -3.72 11.83
N ASP A 124 1.32 -4.25 13.04
CA ASP A 124 0.52 -5.44 13.29
C ASP A 124 -0.99 -5.17 13.23
N MET A 125 -1.39 -3.92 13.40
CA MET A 125 -2.78 -3.46 13.36
C MET A 125 -3.17 -2.80 12.04
N ALA A 126 -2.27 -2.79 11.06
CA ALA A 126 -2.53 -2.21 9.76
C ALA A 126 -3.52 -3.07 8.95
N GLU A 127 -4.40 -2.40 8.25
CA GLU A 127 -5.42 -3.02 7.42
C GLU A 127 -5.43 -2.41 6.02
N ALA A 128 -5.68 -3.24 5.01
CA ALA A 128 -5.89 -2.80 3.65
C ALA A 128 -7.10 -3.48 3.03
N SER A 129 -7.88 -2.72 2.31
CA SER A 129 -9.04 -3.20 1.55
C SER A 129 -9.10 -2.54 0.18
N GLU A 130 -9.73 -3.21 -0.75
CA GLU A 130 -10.05 -2.68 -2.08
C GLU A 130 -11.55 -2.76 -2.31
N ARG A 131 -12.12 -1.69 -2.84
CA ARG A 131 -13.50 -1.63 -3.27
C ARG A 131 -13.66 -0.72 -4.46
N HIS A 132 -14.25 -1.23 -5.51
CA HIS A 132 -14.52 -0.48 -6.74
C HIS A 132 -13.28 0.19 -7.36
N GLY A 133 -12.12 -0.48 -7.27
CA GLY A 133 -10.87 0.06 -7.80
C GLY A 133 -10.17 1.07 -6.88
N ILE A 134 -10.67 1.28 -5.68
CA ILE A 134 -10.05 2.14 -4.67
C ILE A 134 -9.41 1.26 -3.61
N LEU A 135 -8.09 1.40 -3.45
CA LEU A 135 -7.34 0.82 -2.35
C LEU A 135 -7.41 1.78 -1.16
N ILE A 136 -7.78 1.26 0.00
CA ILE A 136 -7.76 1.99 1.26
C ILE A 136 -6.87 1.25 2.23
N ILE A 137 -5.90 1.94 2.80
CA ILE A 137 -4.98 1.43 3.80
C ILE A 137 -5.17 2.24 5.06
N ARG A 138 -5.54 1.57 6.15
CA ARG A 138 -5.68 2.16 7.48
C ARG A 138 -4.51 1.74 8.35
N LEU A 139 -3.79 2.71 8.86
CA LEU A 139 -2.58 2.54 9.65
C LEU A 139 -2.80 3.14 11.06
N PRO A 140 -3.17 2.34 12.05
CA PRO A 140 -3.31 2.82 13.42
C PRO A 140 -2.00 3.37 13.95
N LYS A 141 -2.05 4.54 14.59
CA LYS A 141 -0.88 5.18 15.20
C LYS A 141 -0.45 4.40 16.44
N ILE A 142 0.85 4.37 16.70
CA ILE A 142 1.37 3.80 17.95
C ILE A 142 0.90 4.65 19.12
N ASN A 143 0.29 4.02 20.12
CA ASN A 143 -0.13 4.69 21.32
C ASN A 143 1.07 4.93 22.27
N LYS A 144 1.75 6.07 22.09
CA LYS A 144 2.89 6.48 22.93
C LYS A 144 2.51 6.84 24.37
N LYS A 145 1.19 6.98 24.66
CA LYS A 145 0.69 7.30 26.00
C LYS A 145 0.34 6.07 26.84
N LYS A 146 0.48 4.87 26.27
CA LYS A 146 0.21 3.63 26.99
C LYS A 146 1.23 3.44 28.10
N GLN A 147 0.81 3.57 29.36
CA GLN A 147 1.61 3.32 30.54
C GLN A 147 1.18 2.01 31.17
N THR A 148 2.14 1.18 31.51
CA THR A 148 1.92 -0.05 32.28
C THR A 148 2.54 0.10 33.65
N LYS A 149 1.73 -0.05 34.70
CA LYS A 149 2.23 -0.11 36.08
C LYS A 149 2.71 -1.54 36.38
N LEU A 150 3.97 -1.67 36.68
CA LEU A 150 4.53 -2.94 37.09
C LEU A 150 4.46 -3.07 38.65
N LYS A 151 3.97 -4.24 39.11
CA LYS A 151 4.03 -4.58 40.52
C LYS A 151 5.36 -5.26 40.80
N VAL A 152 6.13 -4.70 41.75
CA VAL A 152 7.33 -5.35 42.24
C VAL A 152 6.91 -6.42 43.25
N ARG A 153 7.31 -7.66 42.98
CA ARG A 153 7.15 -8.74 43.95
C ARG A 153 8.42 -8.79 44.82
N GLY A 154 8.27 -8.51 46.12
CA GLY A 154 9.33 -8.79 47.10
C GLY A 154 9.49 -10.30 47.25
N ARG A 155 10.71 -10.70 47.51
CA ARG A 155 11.04 -12.06 47.97
C ARG A 155 10.89 -12.17 49.47
#